data_dc67a87b68399fcba83ccf064bc2c38c
#
_entry.id   dc67a87b68399fcba83ccf064bc2c38c
#
_cell.length_a   1.000
_cell.length_b   1.000
_cell.length_c   1.000
_cell.angle_alpha   90.00
_cell.angle_beta   90.00
_cell.angle_gamma   90.00
#
_symmetry.space_group_name_H-M   'P 1'
#
loop_
_entity.id
_entity.type
_entity.pdbx_description
1 polymer ?
#
loop_
_entity_poly.entity_id
_entity_poly.type
_entity_poly.pdbx_seq_one_letter_code
_entity_poly.pdbx_strand_id
1 'polypeptide(L)'
;RAQAAVKFLLYSLFGGLLMLASIIGLYVIAGSQVGRTFDIGALSTLQISASTQNWLFLGFFIAFAIKAPLWPFHTWLPDAADSATPGTSVLLLGVLDKVGTFGMIRYCLTLFPEATKTFTPVILVLSVISIIYGAILAIGQRDIKRLIAFTSISHFGFITMGIFAMTSQGHSGATLYMFNHAFSTAALFLVAGWMASRRGSSTIADFGGLQRVTPIMAWAFFLAGMSSLALPGLSSFISEFLVLVGTFSRYPVAAIVATFGIVLAALYILIPVQKALHGPTTAGNENLSDLNLREKIAIAPVMAIIIALGFFPAPILNVINPAAEATISALGFSDPTPSIDTSGENK
;
A
#
# COMPACT_ATOMS: atom_id res chain seq x y z
N ARG A 1 2.32 10.84 -22.19
CA ARG A 1 3.48 10.21 -21.51
C ARG A 1 4.43 11.27 -20.94
N ALA A 2 4.89 12.27 -21.71
CA ALA A 2 5.81 13.30 -21.24
C ALA A 2 5.25 14.07 -20.03
N GLN A 3 3.99 14.50 -20.08
CA GLN A 3 3.34 15.22 -18.99
C GLN A 3 3.29 14.39 -17.70
N ALA A 4 2.96 13.10 -17.78
CA ALA A 4 2.94 12.20 -16.61
C ALA A 4 4.34 12.02 -16.01
N ALA A 5 5.38 11.90 -16.86
CA ALA A 5 6.76 11.80 -16.42
C ALA A 5 7.24 13.10 -15.73
N VAL A 6 6.91 14.26 -16.28
CA VAL A 6 7.24 15.56 -15.66
C VAL A 6 6.52 15.71 -14.31
N LYS A 7 5.24 15.36 -14.24
CA LYS A 7 4.47 15.41 -12.98
C LYS A 7 5.11 14.50 -11.92
N PHE A 8 5.45 13.25 -12.26
CA PHE A 8 6.15 12.34 -11.37
C PHE A 8 7.49 12.88 -10.89
N LEU A 9 8.28 13.47 -11.83
CA LEU A 9 9.57 14.08 -11.51
C LEU A 9 9.40 15.26 -10.54
N LEU A 10 8.45 16.17 -10.79
CA LEU A 10 8.22 17.33 -9.93
C LEU A 10 7.79 16.95 -8.52
N TYR A 11 6.86 15.99 -8.38
CA TYR A 11 6.47 15.47 -7.07
C TYR A 11 7.66 14.85 -6.33
N SER A 12 8.43 14.01 -7.04
CA SER A 12 9.58 13.32 -6.44
C SER A 12 10.70 14.28 -6.06
N LEU A 13 10.95 15.30 -6.89
CA LEU A 13 11.96 16.33 -6.63
C LEU A 13 11.56 17.21 -5.44
N PHE A 14 10.31 17.67 -5.40
CA PHE A 14 9.80 18.48 -4.30
C PHE A 14 9.93 17.75 -2.96
N GLY A 15 9.44 16.51 -2.87
CA GLY A 15 9.58 15.71 -1.65
C GLY A 15 11.04 15.42 -1.30
N GLY A 16 11.85 15.06 -2.30
CA GLY A 16 13.28 14.79 -2.11
C GLY A 16 14.06 15.99 -1.59
N LEU A 17 13.76 17.20 -2.04
CA LEU A 17 14.41 18.44 -1.56
C LEU A 17 14.00 18.77 -0.11
N LEU A 18 12.74 18.55 0.28
CA LEU A 18 12.31 18.72 1.66
C LEU A 18 13.02 17.72 2.59
N MET A 19 13.10 16.46 2.19
CA MET A 19 13.83 15.44 2.94
C MET A 19 15.33 15.77 3.03
N LEU A 20 15.95 16.22 1.94
CA LEU A 20 17.35 16.63 1.93
C LEU A 20 17.61 17.77 2.91
N ALA A 21 16.75 18.79 2.96
CA ALA A 21 16.85 19.86 3.94
C ALA A 21 16.79 19.33 5.38
N SER A 22 15.89 18.37 5.65
CA SER A 22 15.80 17.73 6.97
C SER A 22 17.02 16.87 7.30
N ILE A 23 17.60 16.15 6.33
CA ILE A 23 18.85 15.39 6.51
C ILE A 23 20.01 16.32 6.84
N ILE A 24 20.14 17.46 6.16
CA ILE A 24 21.15 18.47 6.45
C ILE A 24 20.94 19.03 7.88
N GLY A 25 19.69 19.32 8.26
CA GLY A 25 19.35 19.76 9.61
C GLY A 25 19.80 18.76 10.69
N LEU A 26 19.52 17.46 10.49
CA LEU A 26 20.00 16.41 11.40
C LEU A 26 21.52 16.34 11.47
N TYR A 27 22.21 16.44 10.35
CA TYR A 27 23.66 16.42 10.28
C TYR A 27 24.31 17.59 11.06
N VAL A 28 23.71 18.78 10.95
CA VAL A 28 24.15 19.96 11.70
C VAL A 28 23.94 19.78 13.21
N ILE A 29 22.77 19.28 13.62
CA ILE A 29 22.45 19.00 15.04
C ILE A 29 23.39 17.91 15.59
N ALA A 30 23.62 16.84 14.85
CA ALA A 30 24.55 15.78 15.24
C ALA A 30 25.95 16.31 15.50
N GLY A 31 26.43 17.28 14.69
CA GLY A 31 27.72 17.90 14.83
C GLY A 31 27.97 18.57 16.19
N SER A 32 26.93 19.00 16.89
CA SER A 32 27.00 19.62 18.20
C SER A 32 26.87 18.63 19.37
N GLN A 33 26.43 17.39 19.15
CA GLN A 33 26.12 16.42 20.22
C GLN A 33 26.99 15.16 20.17
N VAL A 34 27.06 14.51 18.98
CA VAL A 34 27.69 13.20 18.80
C VAL A 34 28.77 13.19 17.72
N GLY A 35 29.04 14.36 17.12
CA GLY A 35 29.88 14.49 15.93
C GLY A 35 29.07 14.37 14.61
N ARG A 36 29.63 14.92 13.53
CA ARG A 36 28.98 14.91 12.23
C ARG A 36 28.89 13.49 11.67
N THR A 37 27.68 12.96 11.52
CA THR A 37 27.45 11.59 11.10
C THR A 37 26.10 11.47 10.35
N PHE A 38 25.98 10.42 9.53
CA PHE A 38 24.75 9.94 8.91
C PHE A 38 24.34 8.57 9.46
N ASP A 39 25.02 8.04 10.46
CA ASP A 39 24.66 6.80 11.10
C ASP A 39 23.33 6.93 11.84
N ILE A 40 22.36 6.09 11.50
CA ILE A 40 21.00 6.14 12.04
C ILE A 40 21.02 5.85 13.55
N GLY A 41 21.87 4.93 13.99
CA GLY A 41 22.00 4.60 15.41
C GLY A 41 22.44 5.82 16.22
N ALA A 42 23.46 6.55 15.76
CA ALA A 42 23.90 7.78 16.38
C ALA A 42 22.83 8.90 16.30
N LEU A 43 22.17 9.04 15.14
CA LEU A 43 21.13 10.06 14.96
C LEU A 43 19.90 9.81 15.84
N SER A 44 19.58 8.56 16.16
CA SER A 44 18.44 8.23 17.05
C SER A 44 18.68 8.59 18.51
N THR A 45 19.92 8.84 18.92
CA THR A 45 20.27 9.26 20.31
C THR A 45 20.26 10.78 20.52
N LEU A 46 20.06 11.57 19.44
CA LEU A 46 20.08 13.02 19.51
C LEU A 46 18.95 13.57 20.37
N GLN A 47 19.28 14.53 21.22
CA GLN A 47 18.31 15.29 21.97
C GLN A 47 17.82 16.48 21.13
N ILE A 48 16.67 16.31 20.48
CA ILE A 48 16.09 17.30 19.58
C ILE A 48 14.81 17.85 20.22
N SER A 49 14.68 19.18 20.28
CA SER A 49 13.46 19.81 20.81
C SER A 49 12.22 19.41 19.98
N ALA A 50 11.06 19.29 20.62
CA ALA A 50 9.81 18.88 19.95
C ALA A 50 9.49 19.75 18.72
N SER A 51 9.69 21.06 18.81
CA SER A 51 9.48 21.98 17.68
C SER A 51 10.40 21.66 16.49
N THR A 52 11.68 21.42 16.74
CA THR A 52 12.64 21.06 15.70
C THR A 52 12.32 19.68 15.12
N GLN A 53 11.97 18.68 15.97
CA GLN A 53 11.53 17.37 15.51
C GLN A 53 10.35 17.50 14.54
N ASN A 54 9.36 18.36 14.84
CA ASN A 54 8.19 18.55 13.99
C ASN A 54 8.57 19.00 12.57
N TRP A 55 9.47 19.95 12.40
CA TRP A 55 9.90 20.43 11.09
C TRP A 55 10.70 19.37 10.33
N LEU A 56 11.63 18.70 10.99
CA LEU A 56 12.43 17.64 10.38
C LEU A 56 11.55 16.44 9.98
N PHE A 57 10.63 16.04 10.85
CA PHE A 57 9.64 15.00 10.57
C PHE A 57 8.81 15.32 9.33
N LEU A 58 8.27 16.53 9.22
CA LEU A 58 7.46 16.94 8.09
C LEU A 58 8.24 16.84 6.78
N GLY A 59 9.52 17.20 6.73
CA GLY A 59 10.33 17.05 5.53
C GLY A 59 10.51 15.59 5.11
N PHE A 60 10.73 14.67 6.04
CA PHE A 60 10.76 13.23 5.77
C PHE A 60 9.38 12.69 5.40
N PHE A 61 8.36 12.99 6.22
CA PHE A 61 7.02 12.46 6.05
C PHE A 61 6.40 12.86 4.71
N ILE A 62 6.51 14.13 4.29
CA ILE A 62 5.98 14.59 3.01
C ILE A 62 6.66 13.87 1.85
N ALA A 63 7.99 13.70 1.89
CA ALA A 63 8.71 12.95 0.88
C ALA A 63 8.22 11.50 0.76
N PHE A 64 8.01 10.84 1.90
CA PHE A 64 7.52 9.47 1.95
C PHE A 64 6.04 9.37 1.60
N ALA A 65 5.20 10.34 1.99
CA ALA A 65 3.79 10.42 1.62
C ALA A 65 3.57 10.67 0.11
N ILE A 66 4.52 11.32 -0.56
CA ILE A 66 4.55 11.41 -2.03
C ILE A 66 4.86 10.03 -2.63
N LYS A 67 5.86 9.31 -2.13
CA LYS A 67 6.25 7.99 -2.63
C LYS A 67 5.21 6.92 -2.32
N ALA A 68 4.72 6.87 -1.10
CA ALA A 68 3.60 6.04 -0.68
C ALA A 68 2.29 6.82 -0.88
N PRO A 69 1.74 6.87 -2.07
CA PRO A 69 0.85 7.90 -2.61
C PRO A 69 -0.35 8.21 -1.70
N LEU A 70 -0.07 8.85 -0.57
CA LEU A 70 -1.08 9.24 0.42
C LEU A 70 -1.81 10.50 -0.06
N TRP A 71 -3.11 10.60 0.20
CA TRP A 71 -3.82 11.86 -0.02
C TRP A 71 -3.21 12.97 0.85
N PRO A 72 -2.96 14.19 0.33
CA PRO A 72 -3.26 14.71 -1.00
C PRO A 72 -2.13 14.55 -2.04
N PHE A 73 -1.06 13.85 -1.74
CA PHE A 73 0.17 13.77 -2.55
C PHE A 73 0.15 12.67 -3.62
N HIS A 74 -0.97 12.04 -3.87
CA HIS A 74 -1.15 10.83 -4.70
C HIS A 74 -1.33 11.08 -6.20
N THR A 75 -1.62 12.31 -6.64
CA THR A 75 -2.19 12.56 -7.98
C THR A 75 -1.24 12.25 -9.15
N TRP A 76 0.05 12.05 -8.89
CA TRP A 76 1.02 11.64 -9.88
C TRP A 76 0.88 10.16 -10.29
N LEU A 77 0.41 9.30 -9.35
CA LEU A 77 0.43 7.86 -9.53
C LEU A 77 -0.51 7.35 -10.62
N PRO A 78 -1.81 7.76 -10.71
CA PRO A 78 -2.70 7.29 -11.77
C PRO A 78 -2.21 7.67 -13.16
N ASP A 79 -1.64 8.86 -13.32
CA ASP A 79 -1.12 9.34 -14.61
C ASP A 79 0.16 8.60 -15.00
N ALA A 80 1.03 8.31 -14.04
CA ALA A 80 2.25 7.53 -14.26
C ALA A 80 1.92 6.07 -14.62
N ALA A 81 1.02 5.42 -13.87
CA ALA A 81 0.62 4.04 -14.09
C ALA A 81 -0.07 3.83 -15.45
N ASP A 82 -0.94 4.76 -15.85
CA ASP A 82 -1.59 4.71 -17.16
C ASP A 82 -0.59 4.84 -18.31
N SER A 83 0.35 5.77 -18.19
CA SER A 83 1.34 6.08 -19.23
C SER A 83 2.46 5.05 -19.34
N ALA A 84 2.74 4.30 -18.29
CA ALA A 84 3.82 3.34 -18.18
C ALA A 84 3.52 2.02 -18.92
N THR A 85 4.59 1.29 -19.29
CA THR A 85 4.45 -0.11 -19.73
C THR A 85 4.04 -0.99 -18.55
N PRO A 86 3.37 -2.14 -18.79
CA PRO A 86 2.94 -3.01 -17.70
C PRO A 86 4.07 -3.40 -16.73
N GLY A 87 5.24 -3.77 -17.24
CA GLY A 87 6.41 -4.10 -16.41
C GLY A 87 6.92 -2.91 -15.60
N THR A 88 6.91 -1.70 -16.17
CA THR A 88 7.26 -0.47 -15.43
C THR A 88 6.23 -0.18 -14.33
N SER A 89 4.94 -0.40 -14.59
CA SER A 89 3.89 -0.23 -13.59
C SER A 89 4.03 -1.22 -12.44
N VAL A 90 4.43 -2.47 -12.73
CA VAL A 90 4.74 -3.47 -11.69
C VAL A 90 5.88 -3.02 -10.79
N LEU A 91 6.98 -2.51 -11.36
CA LEU A 91 8.10 -1.99 -10.55
C LEU A 91 7.72 -0.73 -9.77
N LEU A 92 6.94 0.16 -10.38
CA LEU A 92 6.52 1.42 -9.76
C LEU A 92 5.59 1.18 -8.56
N LEU A 93 4.54 0.36 -8.74
CA LEU A 93 3.53 0.10 -7.72
C LEU A 93 3.80 -1.18 -6.89
N GLY A 94 4.65 -2.07 -7.37
CA GLY A 94 5.04 -3.26 -6.62
C GLY A 94 6.21 -3.03 -5.66
N VAL A 95 7.15 -2.15 -6.02
CA VAL A 95 8.40 -1.97 -5.26
C VAL A 95 8.60 -0.51 -4.83
N LEU A 96 8.60 0.44 -5.78
CA LEU A 96 9.06 1.81 -5.53
C LEU A 96 8.19 2.55 -4.49
N ASP A 97 6.89 2.37 -4.51
CA ASP A 97 5.98 3.02 -3.57
C ASP A 97 6.16 2.52 -2.12
N LYS A 98 6.64 1.26 -1.92
CA LYS A 98 6.95 0.72 -0.58
C LYS A 98 8.16 1.38 0.07
N VAL A 99 9.05 1.99 -0.72
CA VAL A 99 10.15 2.80 -0.18
C VAL A 99 9.60 3.95 0.69
N GLY A 100 8.43 4.52 0.32
CA GLY A 100 7.77 5.54 1.14
C GLY A 100 7.33 5.01 2.50
N THR A 101 6.59 3.90 2.54
CA THR A 101 6.12 3.30 3.80
C THR A 101 7.25 2.72 4.64
N PHE A 102 8.25 2.10 4.00
CA PHE A 102 9.47 1.69 4.69
C PHE A 102 10.20 2.88 5.31
N GLY A 103 10.30 3.99 4.56
CA GLY A 103 10.90 5.23 5.06
C GLY A 103 10.16 5.83 6.26
N MET A 104 8.82 5.77 6.27
CA MET A 104 8.02 6.17 7.44
C MET A 104 8.42 5.35 8.67
N ILE A 105 8.49 4.03 8.55
CA ILE A 105 8.88 3.13 9.64
C ILE A 105 10.32 3.42 10.08
N ARG A 106 11.26 3.40 9.14
CA ARG A 106 12.70 3.42 9.42
C ARG A 106 13.22 4.77 9.89
N TYR A 107 12.65 5.87 9.39
CA TYR A 107 13.13 7.22 9.66
C TYR A 107 12.15 8.06 10.48
N CYS A 108 10.88 8.14 10.09
CA CYS A 108 9.92 8.98 10.80
C CYS A 108 9.71 8.50 12.24
N LEU A 109 9.42 7.20 12.42
CA LEU A 109 9.17 6.63 13.74
C LEU A 109 10.44 6.62 14.61
N THR A 110 11.59 6.26 14.03
CA THR A 110 12.84 6.04 14.78
C THR A 110 13.53 7.36 15.17
N LEU A 111 13.58 8.33 14.24
CA LEU A 111 14.35 9.56 14.46
C LEU A 111 13.54 10.68 15.15
N PHE A 112 12.20 10.62 15.07
CA PHE A 112 11.34 11.70 15.52
C PHE A 112 10.16 11.20 16.36
N PRO A 113 10.41 10.54 17.52
CA PRO A 113 9.35 9.93 18.31
C PRO A 113 8.29 10.93 18.81
N GLU A 114 8.68 12.13 19.23
CA GLU A 114 7.73 13.14 19.72
C GLU A 114 6.90 13.74 18.59
N ALA A 115 7.52 14.03 17.44
CA ALA A 115 6.78 14.48 16.25
C ALA A 115 5.84 13.40 15.74
N THR A 116 6.25 12.12 15.77
CA THR A 116 5.39 10.99 15.42
C THR A 116 4.11 10.99 16.26
N LYS A 117 4.22 11.13 17.59
CA LYS A 117 3.06 11.22 18.48
C LYS A 117 2.17 12.42 18.14
N THR A 118 2.78 13.56 17.89
CA THR A 118 2.08 14.82 17.56
C THR A 118 1.28 14.72 16.27
N PHE A 119 1.86 14.13 15.21
CA PHE A 119 1.23 14.07 13.89
C PHE A 119 0.37 12.83 13.67
N THR A 120 0.42 11.82 14.52
CA THR A 120 -0.38 10.58 14.38
C THR A 120 -1.87 10.86 14.14
N PRO A 121 -2.58 11.72 14.88
CA PRO A 121 -4.01 11.96 14.62
C PRO A 121 -4.27 12.53 13.22
N VAL A 122 -3.45 13.44 12.77
CA VAL A 122 -3.56 14.01 11.40
C VAL A 122 -3.28 12.94 10.34
N ILE A 123 -2.25 12.12 10.54
CA ILE A 123 -1.89 11.06 9.59
C ILE A 123 -2.98 9.99 9.51
N LEU A 124 -3.60 9.64 10.63
CA LEU A 124 -4.76 8.72 10.62
C LEU A 124 -5.94 9.28 9.82
N VAL A 125 -6.24 10.58 9.96
CA VAL A 125 -7.28 11.25 9.14
C VAL A 125 -6.90 11.20 7.66
N LEU A 126 -5.67 11.54 7.29
CA LEU A 126 -5.20 11.46 5.90
C LEU A 126 -5.28 10.02 5.34
N SER A 127 -4.97 9.04 6.18
CA SER A 127 -5.05 7.62 5.83
C SER A 127 -6.49 7.20 5.54
N VAL A 128 -7.44 7.56 6.40
CA VAL A 128 -8.87 7.28 6.21
C VAL A 128 -9.41 7.98 4.95
N ILE A 129 -9.02 9.25 4.73
CA ILE A 129 -9.36 9.96 3.50
C ILE A 129 -8.80 9.21 2.28
N SER A 130 -7.54 8.76 2.30
CA SER A 130 -6.95 7.99 1.20
C SER A 130 -7.71 6.69 0.93
N ILE A 131 -8.14 5.97 1.96
CA ILE A 131 -8.92 4.73 1.84
C ILE A 131 -10.21 5.01 1.08
N ILE A 132 -11.02 5.92 1.58
CA ILE A 132 -12.37 6.17 1.05
C ILE A 132 -12.30 6.88 -0.31
N TYR A 133 -11.49 7.94 -0.42
CA TYR A 133 -11.32 8.71 -1.64
C TYR A 133 -10.73 7.86 -2.78
N GLY A 134 -9.65 7.08 -2.49
CA GLY A 134 -9.05 6.18 -3.46
C GLY A 134 -10.04 5.14 -3.98
N ALA A 135 -10.84 4.55 -3.08
CA ALA A 135 -11.85 3.56 -3.43
C ALA A 135 -12.98 4.17 -4.28
N ILE A 136 -13.52 5.34 -3.91
CA ILE A 136 -14.56 6.03 -4.69
C ILE A 136 -14.05 6.36 -6.10
N LEU A 137 -12.83 6.88 -6.22
CA LEU A 137 -12.26 7.20 -7.52
C LEU A 137 -11.97 5.93 -8.35
N ALA A 138 -11.58 4.82 -7.72
CA ALA A 138 -11.42 3.54 -8.41
C ALA A 138 -12.73 3.05 -9.04
N ILE A 139 -13.87 3.16 -8.33
CA ILE A 139 -15.20 2.80 -8.86
C ILE A 139 -15.53 3.59 -10.12
N GLY A 140 -15.16 4.87 -10.18
CA GLY A 140 -15.43 5.76 -11.31
C GLY A 140 -14.51 5.58 -12.53
N GLN A 141 -13.48 4.73 -12.45
CA GLN A 141 -12.52 4.58 -13.56
C GLN A 141 -13.10 3.77 -14.73
N ARG A 142 -12.78 4.22 -15.95
CA ARG A 142 -13.07 3.50 -17.19
C ARG A 142 -11.86 2.73 -17.71
N ASP A 143 -10.66 3.12 -17.32
CA ASP A 143 -9.39 2.49 -17.68
C ASP A 143 -8.93 1.55 -16.56
N ILE A 144 -8.54 0.32 -16.93
CA ILE A 144 -8.17 -0.72 -15.96
C ILE A 144 -6.86 -0.40 -15.22
N LYS A 145 -5.88 0.25 -15.87
CA LYS A 145 -4.61 0.61 -15.23
C LYS A 145 -4.81 1.75 -14.23
N ARG A 146 -5.63 2.73 -14.58
CA ARG A 146 -6.01 3.81 -13.67
C ARG A 146 -6.82 3.30 -12.48
N LEU A 147 -7.73 2.35 -12.72
CA LEU A 147 -8.46 1.67 -11.64
C LEU A 147 -7.47 1.04 -10.66
N ILE A 148 -6.52 0.22 -11.13
CA ILE A 148 -5.51 -0.43 -10.28
C ILE A 148 -4.67 0.62 -9.52
N ALA A 149 -4.34 1.75 -10.12
CA ALA A 149 -3.61 2.82 -9.47
C ALA A 149 -4.43 3.46 -8.31
N PHE A 150 -5.73 3.71 -8.51
CA PHE A 150 -6.59 4.24 -7.44
C PHE A 150 -6.86 3.22 -6.33
N THR A 151 -6.96 1.92 -6.65
CA THR A 151 -7.02 0.88 -5.61
C THR A 151 -5.76 0.88 -4.74
N SER A 152 -4.59 1.09 -5.35
CA SER A 152 -3.32 1.20 -4.61
C SER A 152 -3.32 2.41 -3.66
N ILE A 153 -3.87 3.57 -4.05
CA ILE A 153 -4.00 4.74 -3.16
C ILE A 153 -4.84 4.39 -1.92
N SER A 154 -5.94 3.65 -2.10
CA SER A 154 -6.76 3.14 -0.99
C SER A 154 -5.96 2.21 -0.07
N HIS A 155 -5.24 1.24 -0.65
CA HIS A 155 -4.43 0.30 0.13
C HIS A 155 -3.28 0.97 0.88
N PHE A 156 -2.64 2.01 0.31
CA PHE A 156 -1.64 2.81 1.03
C PHE A 156 -2.23 3.58 2.20
N GLY A 157 -3.51 3.95 2.13
CA GLY A 157 -4.25 4.46 3.28
C GLY A 157 -4.28 3.46 4.43
N PHE A 158 -4.63 2.18 4.17
CA PHE A 158 -4.58 1.11 5.18
C PHE A 158 -3.16 0.88 5.72
N ILE A 159 -2.15 0.80 4.84
CA ILE A 159 -0.77 0.59 5.25
C ILE A 159 -0.30 1.74 6.18
N THR A 160 -0.53 2.98 5.79
CA THR A 160 -0.13 4.14 6.59
C THR A 160 -0.90 4.20 7.92
N MET A 161 -2.19 3.88 7.91
CA MET A 161 -3.01 3.78 9.12
C MET A 161 -2.42 2.75 10.10
N GLY A 162 -2.02 1.58 9.62
CA GLY A 162 -1.42 0.54 10.46
C GLY A 162 -0.03 0.93 11.00
N ILE A 163 0.80 1.64 10.21
CA ILE A 163 2.08 2.17 10.67
C ILE A 163 1.89 3.14 11.84
N PHE A 164 0.89 4.02 11.76
CA PHE A 164 0.61 5.06 12.76
C PHE A 164 -0.48 4.69 13.77
N ALA A 165 -0.96 3.44 13.77
CA ALA A 165 -1.88 2.93 14.79
C ALA A 165 -1.26 2.84 16.19
N MET A 166 0.07 2.90 16.29
CA MET A 166 0.84 2.79 17.54
C MET A 166 0.49 1.52 18.34
N THR A 167 0.30 0.42 17.63
CA THR A 167 0.11 -0.92 18.16
C THR A 167 0.98 -1.92 17.41
N SER A 168 1.51 -2.92 18.10
CA SER A 168 2.36 -3.95 17.48
C SER A 168 1.59 -4.71 16.40
N GLN A 169 0.32 -5.01 16.63
CA GLN A 169 -0.54 -5.71 15.67
C GLN A 169 -0.79 -4.86 14.41
N GLY A 170 -1.10 -3.57 14.55
CA GLY A 170 -1.30 -2.65 13.42
C GLY A 170 -0.02 -2.51 12.59
N HIS A 171 1.12 -2.36 13.26
CA HIS A 171 2.43 -2.24 12.62
C HIS A 171 2.85 -3.52 11.89
N SER A 172 2.64 -4.70 12.49
CA SER A 172 2.85 -5.99 11.85
C SER A 172 1.96 -6.16 10.62
N GLY A 173 0.67 -5.82 10.75
CA GLY A 173 -0.29 -5.83 9.65
C GLY A 173 0.14 -4.92 8.50
N ALA A 174 0.56 -3.69 8.79
CA ALA A 174 1.02 -2.74 7.80
C ALA A 174 2.27 -3.25 7.06
N THR A 175 3.23 -3.80 7.78
CA THR A 175 4.47 -4.35 7.20
C THR A 175 4.17 -5.56 6.31
N LEU A 176 3.31 -6.47 6.76
CA LEU A 176 2.84 -7.59 5.94
C LEU A 176 2.05 -7.09 4.73
N TYR A 177 1.26 -6.02 4.89
CA TYR A 177 0.46 -5.48 3.79
C TYR A 177 1.34 -4.88 2.68
N MET A 178 2.45 -4.23 3.01
CA MET A 178 3.41 -3.77 2.00
C MET A 178 3.83 -4.93 1.09
N PHE A 179 4.12 -6.08 1.68
CA PHE A 179 4.52 -7.28 0.95
C PHE A 179 3.37 -7.86 0.12
N ASN A 180 2.21 -8.08 0.72
CA ASN A 180 1.04 -8.66 0.06
C ASN A 180 0.51 -7.77 -1.07
N HIS A 181 0.46 -6.46 -0.86
CA HIS A 181 0.06 -5.49 -1.88
C HIS A 181 1.01 -5.52 -3.09
N ALA A 182 2.32 -5.72 -2.87
CA ALA A 182 3.28 -5.82 -3.96
C ALA A 182 2.91 -6.95 -4.94
N PHE A 183 2.60 -8.14 -4.43
CA PHE A 183 2.23 -9.30 -5.25
C PHE A 183 0.85 -9.14 -5.89
N SER A 184 -0.16 -8.71 -5.14
CA SER A 184 -1.52 -8.51 -5.65
C SER A 184 -1.55 -7.47 -6.78
N THR A 185 -0.87 -6.33 -6.58
CA THR A 185 -0.81 -5.26 -7.57
C THR A 185 0.04 -5.65 -8.78
N ALA A 186 1.16 -6.36 -8.57
CA ALA A 186 1.98 -6.89 -9.65
C ALA A 186 1.17 -7.85 -10.54
N ALA A 187 0.42 -8.78 -9.93
CA ALA A 187 -0.46 -9.69 -10.65
C ALA A 187 -1.49 -8.93 -11.49
N LEU A 188 -2.19 -7.95 -10.90
CA LEU A 188 -3.18 -7.13 -11.61
C LEU A 188 -2.56 -6.39 -12.80
N PHE A 189 -1.40 -5.72 -12.62
CA PHE A 189 -0.77 -4.99 -13.72
C PHE A 189 -0.21 -5.88 -14.81
N LEU A 190 0.32 -7.06 -14.48
CA LEU A 190 0.76 -8.04 -15.49
C LEU A 190 -0.42 -8.48 -16.34
N VAL A 191 -1.50 -8.95 -15.69
CA VAL A 191 -2.65 -9.49 -16.42
C VAL A 191 -3.38 -8.37 -17.19
N ALA A 192 -3.65 -7.23 -16.56
CA ALA A 192 -4.25 -6.08 -17.24
C ALA A 192 -3.41 -5.60 -18.43
N GLY A 193 -2.07 -5.65 -18.30
CA GLY A 193 -1.16 -5.31 -19.38
C GLY A 193 -1.24 -6.29 -20.55
N TRP A 194 -1.33 -7.58 -20.27
CA TRP A 194 -1.52 -8.60 -21.32
C TRP A 194 -2.89 -8.51 -21.99
N MET A 195 -3.94 -8.22 -21.20
CA MET A 195 -5.28 -7.94 -21.74
C MET A 195 -5.23 -6.74 -22.70
N ALA A 196 -4.69 -5.61 -22.22
CA ALA A 196 -4.59 -4.39 -23.00
C ALA A 196 -3.71 -4.55 -24.26
N SER A 197 -2.61 -5.30 -24.19
CA SER A 197 -1.72 -5.55 -25.32
C SER A 197 -2.41 -6.35 -26.44
N ARG A 198 -3.26 -7.34 -26.07
CA ARG A 198 -3.99 -8.16 -27.03
C ARG A 198 -5.17 -7.42 -27.65
N ARG A 199 -5.88 -6.65 -26.84
CA ARG A 199 -7.07 -5.91 -27.30
C ARG A 199 -6.72 -4.58 -28.00
N GLY A 200 -5.53 -4.03 -27.72
CA GLY A 200 -5.15 -2.68 -28.16
C GLY A 200 -5.85 -1.55 -27.39
N SER A 201 -6.50 -1.87 -26.28
CA SER A 201 -7.22 -0.93 -25.41
C SER A 201 -7.11 -1.35 -23.95
N SER A 202 -7.10 -0.39 -23.02
CA SER A 202 -7.20 -0.60 -21.58
C SER A 202 -8.58 -0.22 -21.00
N THR A 203 -9.53 0.17 -21.86
CA THR A 203 -10.90 0.53 -21.47
C THR A 203 -11.67 -0.71 -21.01
N ILE A 204 -12.23 -0.68 -19.80
CA ILE A 204 -12.94 -1.82 -19.22
C ILE A 204 -14.14 -2.27 -20.09
N ALA A 205 -14.82 -1.32 -20.73
CA ALA A 205 -15.99 -1.61 -21.59
C ALA A 205 -15.61 -2.36 -22.89
N ASP A 206 -14.34 -2.35 -23.30
CA ASP A 206 -13.87 -3.06 -24.48
C ASP A 206 -13.64 -4.55 -24.20
N PHE A 207 -13.71 -4.97 -22.94
CA PHE A 207 -13.61 -6.35 -22.52
C PHE A 207 -15.00 -6.92 -22.20
N GLY A 208 -15.19 -8.20 -22.49
CA GLY A 208 -16.41 -8.95 -22.20
C GLY A 208 -16.28 -10.38 -22.67
N GLY A 209 -16.80 -11.33 -21.87
CA GLY A 209 -16.79 -12.75 -22.19
C GLY A 209 -15.40 -13.39 -22.22
N LEU A 210 -14.36 -12.76 -21.63
CA LEU A 210 -12.97 -13.25 -21.69
C LEU A 210 -12.82 -14.66 -21.12
N GLN A 211 -13.66 -15.05 -20.17
CA GLN A 211 -13.61 -16.39 -19.59
C GLN A 211 -13.80 -17.49 -20.64
N ARG A 212 -14.54 -17.21 -21.73
CA ARG A 212 -14.77 -18.19 -22.81
C ARG A 212 -13.62 -18.23 -23.80
N VAL A 213 -12.96 -17.10 -24.05
CA VAL A 213 -11.94 -16.93 -25.08
C VAL A 213 -10.54 -17.16 -24.54
N THR A 214 -10.25 -16.60 -23.36
CA THR A 214 -8.93 -16.62 -22.70
C THR A 214 -9.05 -17.09 -21.25
N PRO A 215 -9.43 -18.37 -21.01
CA PRO A 215 -9.77 -18.84 -19.67
C PRO A 215 -8.63 -18.71 -18.64
N ILE A 216 -7.39 -18.96 -19.03
CA ILE A 216 -6.25 -18.87 -18.08
C ILE A 216 -5.98 -17.43 -17.68
N MET A 217 -6.00 -16.50 -18.65
CA MET A 217 -5.85 -15.06 -18.38
C MET A 217 -7.02 -14.53 -17.55
N ALA A 218 -8.25 -14.98 -17.81
CA ALA A 218 -9.43 -14.61 -17.05
C ALA A 218 -9.34 -15.07 -15.59
N TRP A 219 -8.93 -16.32 -15.35
CA TRP A 219 -8.72 -16.82 -13.98
C TRP A 219 -7.60 -16.12 -13.26
N ALA A 220 -6.50 -15.78 -13.95
CA ALA A 220 -5.42 -15.00 -13.36
C ALA A 220 -5.89 -13.59 -12.98
N PHE A 221 -6.70 -12.94 -13.83
CA PHE A 221 -7.30 -11.63 -13.51
C PHE A 221 -8.25 -11.71 -12.32
N PHE A 222 -9.11 -12.73 -12.30
CA PHE A 222 -10.05 -12.98 -11.20
C PHE A 222 -9.31 -13.17 -9.88
N LEU A 223 -8.32 -14.07 -9.83
CA LEU A 223 -7.56 -14.36 -8.61
C LEU A 223 -6.78 -13.12 -8.10
N ALA A 224 -6.15 -12.37 -9.01
CA ALA A 224 -5.46 -11.13 -8.67
C ALA A 224 -6.43 -10.08 -8.12
N GLY A 225 -7.62 -9.95 -8.72
CA GLY A 225 -8.69 -9.08 -8.23
C GLY A 225 -9.18 -9.48 -6.85
N MET A 226 -9.45 -10.77 -6.63
CA MET A 226 -9.87 -11.28 -5.32
C MET A 226 -8.80 -11.08 -4.24
N SER A 227 -7.53 -11.18 -4.59
CA SER A 227 -6.43 -10.87 -3.68
C SER A 227 -6.40 -9.38 -3.33
N SER A 228 -6.60 -8.51 -4.32
CA SER A 228 -6.68 -7.05 -4.09
C SER A 228 -7.91 -6.64 -3.27
N LEU A 229 -9.02 -7.41 -3.38
CA LEU A 229 -10.21 -7.26 -2.54
C LEU A 229 -10.00 -7.72 -1.09
N ALA A 230 -8.87 -8.35 -0.78
CA ALA A 230 -8.60 -8.99 0.50
C ALA A 230 -9.59 -10.13 0.83
N LEU A 231 -9.88 -11.00 -0.16
CA LEU A 231 -10.72 -12.18 0.07
C LEU A 231 -10.03 -13.14 1.05
N PRO A 232 -10.73 -13.65 2.09
CA PRO A 232 -10.18 -14.68 2.98
C PRO A 232 -9.60 -15.89 2.23
N GLY A 233 -8.41 -16.33 2.63
CA GLY A 233 -7.64 -17.36 1.92
C GLY A 233 -6.65 -16.82 0.89
N LEU A 234 -6.63 -15.50 0.67
CA LEU A 234 -5.62 -14.81 -0.15
C LEU A 234 -4.80 -13.84 0.70
N SER A 235 -3.61 -13.53 0.23
CA SER A 235 -2.56 -12.86 1.02
C SER A 235 -2.98 -11.56 1.69
N SER A 236 -3.73 -10.69 0.99
CA SER A 236 -4.05 -9.35 1.50
C SER A 236 -5.02 -9.37 2.69
N PHE A 237 -5.86 -10.41 2.83
CA PHE A 237 -6.84 -10.48 3.93
C PHE A 237 -6.19 -10.41 5.31
N ILE A 238 -5.17 -11.22 5.55
CA ILE A 238 -4.51 -11.28 6.87
C ILE A 238 -3.93 -9.92 7.25
N SER A 239 -3.26 -9.26 6.31
CA SER A 239 -2.64 -7.97 6.56
C SER A 239 -3.66 -6.86 6.81
N GLU A 240 -4.73 -6.81 6.02
CA GLU A 240 -5.78 -5.80 6.19
C GLU A 240 -6.54 -6.00 7.51
N PHE A 241 -6.84 -7.25 7.84
CA PHE A 241 -7.46 -7.62 9.11
C PHE A 241 -6.60 -7.19 10.32
N LEU A 242 -5.30 -7.48 10.30
CA LEU A 242 -4.36 -7.06 11.36
C LEU A 242 -4.28 -5.55 11.50
N VAL A 243 -4.26 -4.81 10.39
CA VAL A 243 -4.29 -3.33 10.40
C VAL A 243 -5.56 -2.83 11.07
N LEU A 244 -6.72 -3.35 10.68
CA LEU A 244 -8.00 -2.89 11.22
C LEU A 244 -8.14 -3.21 12.71
N VAL A 245 -7.85 -4.44 13.13
CA VAL A 245 -7.94 -4.83 14.54
C VAL A 245 -6.91 -4.07 15.39
N GLY A 246 -5.66 -3.96 14.91
CA GLY A 246 -4.63 -3.20 15.59
C GLY A 246 -4.96 -1.71 15.69
N THR A 247 -5.58 -1.12 14.65
CA THR A 247 -6.03 0.27 14.72
C THR A 247 -7.24 0.43 15.63
N PHE A 248 -8.19 -0.51 15.60
CA PHE A 248 -9.40 -0.47 16.41
C PHE A 248 -9.09 -0.45 17.90
N SER A 249 -8.09 -1.18 18.36
CA SER A 249 -7.72 -1.25 19.78
C SER A 249 -7.31 0.09 20.38
N ARG A 250 -6.84 1.04 19.57
CA ARG A 250 -6.40 2.37 20.03
C ARG A 250 -7.19 3.53 19.41
N TYR A 251 -7.59 3.41 18.15
CA TYR A 251 -8.31 4.43 17.38
C TYR A 251 -9.58 3.86 16.72
N PRO A 252 -10.58 3.47 17.52
CA PRO A 252 -11.76 2.75 17.02
C PRO A 252 -12.52 3.50 15.92
N VAL A 253 -12.65 4.81 16.03
CA VAL A 253 -13.35 5.62 15.02
C VAL A 253 -12.66 5.52 13.66
N ALA A 254 -11.33 5.63 13.62
CA ALA A 254 -10.57 5.52 12.38
C ALA A 254 -10.75 4.13 11.75
N ALA A 255 -10.67 3.06 12.54
CA ALA A 255 -10.85 1.69 12.07
C ALA A 255 -12.27 1.43 11.56
N ILE A 256 -13.31 1.91 12.28
CA ILE A 256 -14.71 1.76 11.85
C ILE A 256 -14.93 2.46 10.50
N VAL A 257 -14.47 3.70 10.33
CA VAL A 257 -14.62 4.41 9.06
C VAL A 257 -13.81 3.72 7.95
N ALA A 258 -12.59 3.27 8.25
CA ALA A 258 -11.76 2.54 7.28
C ALA A 258 -12.43 1.24 6.79
N THR A 259 -13.22 0.56 7.64
CA THR A 259 -13.94 -0.67 7.26
C THR A 259 -14.92 -0.45 6.10
N PHE A 260 -15.48 0.75 5.92
CA PHE A 260 -16.26 1.07 4.73
C PHE A 260 -15.44 0.98 3.43
N GLY A 261 -14.12 1.14 3.52
CA GLY A 261 -13.20 0.90 2.39
C GLY A 261 -13.28 -0.51 1.83
N ILE A 262 -13.52 -1.53 2.68
CA ILE A 262 -13.69 -2.93 2.26
C ILE A 262 -14.96 -3.09 1.40
N VAL A 263 -16.06 -2.45 1.81
CA VAL A 263 -17.32 -2.48 1.04
C VAL A 263 -17.12 -1.84 -0.33
N LEU A 264 -16.41 -0.70 -0.37
CA LEU A 264 -16.08 -0.03 -1.63
C LEU A 264 -15.10 -0.86 -2.47
N ALA A 265 -14.20 -1.61 -1.83
CA ALA A 265 -13.27 -2.51 -2.51
C ALA A 265 -14.02 -3.63 -3.26
N ALA A 266 -15.07 -4.18 -2.67
CA ALA A 266 -15.94 -5.14 -3.36
C ALA A 266 -16.52 -4.55 -4.66
N LEU A 267 -16.94 -3.30 -4.64
CA LEU A 267 -17.52 -2.64 -5.83
C LEU A 267 -16.46 -2.41 -6.92
N TYR A 268 -15.29 -1.83 -6.59
CA TYR A 268 -14.29 -1.51 -7.60
C TYR A 268 -13.55 -2.75 -8.16
N ILE A 269 -13.61 -3.90 -7.49
CA ILE A 269 -13.06 -5.16 -8.03
C ILE A 269 -14.13 -5.99 -8.74
N LEU A 270 -15.27 -6.25 -8.10
CA LEU A 270 -16.25 -7.18 -8.65
C LEU A 270 -16.92 -6.64 -9.92
N ILE A 271 -17.19 -5.33 -10.01
CA ILE A 271 -17.82 -4.74 -11.19
C ILE A 271 -16.93 -4.89 -12.45
N PRO A 272 -15.63 -4.48 -12.44
CA PRO A 272 -14.78 -4.68 -13.62
C PRO A 272 -14.51 -6.14 -13.92
N VAL A 273 -14.34 -6.99 -12.90
CA VAL A 273 -14.19 -8.45 -13.09
C VAL A 273 -15.42 -9.02 -13.80
N GLN A 274 -16.61 -8.71 -13.29
CA GLN A 274 -17.86 -9.16 -13.91
C GLN A 274 -17.99 -8.69 -15.36
N LYS A 275 -17.71 -7.41 -15.62
CA LYS A 275 -17.81 -6.82 -16.97
C LYS A 275 -16.80 -7.43 -17.94
N ALA A 276 -15.56 -7.67 -17.51
CA ALA A 276 -14.52 -8.17 -18.38
C ALA A 276 -14.63 -9.68 -18.63
N LEU A 277 -14.99 -10.46 -17.61
CA LEU A 277 -14.93 -11.92 -17.71
C LEU A 277 -16.24 -12.56 -18.19
N HIS A 278 -17.37 -12.02 -17.74
CA HIS A 278 -18.67 -12.63 -17.97
C HIS A 278 -19.44 -11.95 -19.12
N GLY A 279 -20.63 -12.51 -19.42
CA GLY A 279 -21.51 -12.02 -20.47
C GLY A 279 -21.15 -12.50 -21.87
N PRO A 280 -21.74 -11.89 -22.92
CA PRO A 280 -21.38 -12.17 -24.29
C PRO A 280 -19.97 -11.67 -24.60
N THR A 281 -19.29 -12.36 -25.53
CA THR A 281 -17.98 -11.90 -26.00
C THR A 281 -18.14 -10.58 -26.75
N THR A 282 -17.44 -9.54 -26.30
CA THR A 282 -17.45 -8.22 -26.94
C THR A 282 -16.78 -8.30 -28.31
N ALA A 283 -17.31 -7.58 -29.31
CA ALA A 283 -16.76 -7.52 -30.65
C ALA A 283 -15.26 -7.17 -30.65
N GLY A 284 -14.46 -7.97 -31.31
CA GLY A 284 -13.00 -7.89 -31.36
C GLY A 284 -12.27 -8.66 -30.28
N ASN A 285 -12.97 -9.37 -29.39
CA ASN A 285 -12.37 -10.27 -28.41
C ASN A 285 -12.40 -11.75 -28.86
N GLU A 286 -13.10 -12.10 -29.94
CA GLU A 286 -13.38 -13.47 -30.35
C GLU A 286 -12.11 -14.29 -30.61
N ASN A 287 -11.05 -13.63 -31.09
CA ASN A 287 -9.82 -14.28 -31.53
C ASN A 287 -8.62 -13.91 -30.63
N LEU A 288 -8.86 -13.41 -29.40
CA LEU A 288 -7.76 -13.12 -28.48
C LEU A 288 -7.06 -14.41 -28.06
N SER A 289 -5.73 -14.41 -28.10
CA SER A 289 -4.92 -15.54 -27.63
C SER A 289 -4.84 -15.55 -26.12
N ASP A 290 -4.90 -16.72 -25.49
CA ASP A 290 -4.68 -16.88 -24.05
C ASP A 290 -3.19 -16.72 -23.68
N LEU A 291 -2.85 -16.83 -22.41
CA LEU A 291 -1.48 -16.70 -21.91
C LEU A 291 -0.55 -17.72 -22.56
N ASN A 292 0.54 -17.24 -23.12
CA ASN A 292 1.61 -18.10 -23.63
C ASN A 292 2.47 -18.66 -22.48
N LEU A 293 3.39 -19.59 -22.79
CA LEU A 293 4.21 -20.27 -21.78
C LEU A 293 5.05 -19.28 -20.96
N ARG A 294 5.63 -18.25 -21.59
CA ARG A 294 6.43 -17.23 -20.92
C ARG A 294 5.61 -16.44 -19.90
N GLU A 295 4.39 -16.05 -20.27
CA GLU A 295 3.48 -15.30 -19.41
C GLU A 295 2.99 -16.17 -18.23
N LYS A 296 2.70 -17.46 -18.49
CA LYS A 296 2.36 -18.43 -17.43
C LYS A 296 3.51 -18.61 -16.43
N ILE A 297 4.76 -18.74 -16.90
CA ILE A 297 5.93 -18.83 -16.03
C ILE A 297 6.12 -17.55 -15.22
N ALA A 298 5.85 -16.38 -15.80
CA ALA A 298 5.98 -15.10 -15.10
C ALA A 298 4.92 -14.90 -13.99
N ILE A 299 3.67 -15.33 -14.24
CA ILE A 299 2.58 -15.09 -13.28
C ILE A 299 2.46 -16.20 -12.22
N ALA A 300 2.85 -17.43 -12.53
CA ALA A 300 2.67 -18.58 -11.65
C ALA A 300 3.32 -18.39 -10.25
N PRO A 301 4.57 -17.93 -10.10
CA PRO A 301 5.15 -17.71 -8.77
C PRO A 301 4.44 -16.61 -7.99
N VAL A 302 3.96 -15.56 -8.66
CA VAL A 302 3.21 -14.46 -8.04
C VAL A 302 1.90 -14.99 -7.47
N MET A 303 1.14 -15.79 -8.25
CA MET A 303 -0.11 -16.42 -7.80
C MET A 303 0.14 -17.44 -6.68
N ALA A 304 1.22 -18.22 -6.78
CA ALA A 304 1.59 -19.18 -5.73
C ALA A 304 1.87 -18.46 -4.40
N ILE A 305 2.58 -17.34 -4.41
CA ILE A 305 2.83 -16.53 -3.21
C ILE A 305 1.54 -15.94 -2.65
N ILE A 306 0.66 -15.40 -3.49
CA ILE A 306 -0.64 -14.87 -3.07
C ILE A 306 -1.45 -15.92 -2.30
N ILE A 307 -1.51 -17.14 -2.82
CA ILE A 307 -2.24 -18.24 -2.20
C ILE A 307 -1.50 -18.72 -0.94
N ALA A 308 -0.20 -18.96 -1.03
CA ALA A 308 0.60 -19.45 0.09
C ALA A 308 0.50 -18.53 1.31
N LEU A 309 0.61 -17.22 1.13
CA LEU A 309 0.51 -16.24 2.22
C LEU A 309 -0.91 -16.06 2.75
N GLY A 310 -1.93 -16.43 1.98
CA GLY A 310 -3.31 -16.47 2.47
C GLY A 310 -3.56 -17.58 3.47
N PHE A 311 -2.85 -18.72 3.34
CA PHE A 311 -2.99 -19.87 4.23
C PHE A 311 -1.86 -19.99 5.25
N PHE A 312 -0.65 -19.55 4.91
CA PHE A 312 0.57 -19.71 5.72
C PHE A 312 1.32 -18.40 5.92
N PRO A 313 0.75 -17.37 6.57
CA PRO A 313 1.43 -16.09 6.80
C PRO A 313 2.50 -16.15 7.90
N ALA A 314 2.45 -17.18 8.76
CA ALA A 314 3.29 -17.31 9.95
C ALA A 314 4.81 -17.16 9.69
N PRO A 315 5.41 -17.74 8.63
CA PRO A 315 6.85 -17.58 8.40
C PRO A 315 7.29 -16.12 8.24
N ILE A 316 6.47 -15.29 7.59
CA ILE A 316 6.77 -13.86 7.42
C ILE A 316 6.44 -13.09 8.70
N LEU A 317 5.31 -13.38 9.34
CA LEU A 317 4.93 -12.73 10.60
C LEU A 317 5.94 -13.00 11.72
N ASN A 318 6.53 -14.17 11.80
CA ASN A 318 7.57 -14.48 12.78
C ASN A 318 8.83 -13.61 12.63
N VAL A 319 9.09 -13.10 11.43
CA VAL A 319 10.17 -12.13 11.17
C VAL A 319 9.73 -10.70 11.48
N ILE A 320 8.48 -10.37 11.14
CA ILE A 320 7.92 -9.00 11.28
C ILE A 320 7.61 -8.66 12.74
N ASN A 321 6.96 -9.56 13.48
CA ASN A 321 6.41 -9.26 14.81
C ASN A 321 7.46 -8.75 15.80
N PRO A 322 8.66 -9.36 15.96
CA PRO A 322 9.66 -8.87 16.87
C PRO A 322 10.13 -7.44 16.55
N ALA A 323 10.24 -7.12 15.23
CA ALA A 323 10.63 -5.79 14.79
C ALA A 323 9.51 -4.77 15.03
N ALA A 324 8.26 -5.15 14.84
CA ALA A 324 7.09 -4.31 15.13
C ALA A 324 6.98 -3.97 16.62
N GLU A 325 7.07 -4.99 17.48
CA GLU A 325 7.06 -4.84 18.94
C GLU A 325 8.20 -3.93 19.43
N ALA A 326 9.42 -4.15 18.91
CA ALA A 326 10.57 -3.31 19.26
C ALA A 326 10.38 -1.85 18.83
N THR A 327 9.80 -1.61 17.64
CA THR A 327 9.53 -0.25 17.15
C THR A 327 8.49 0.46 18.01
N ILE A 328 7.39 -0.19 18.36
CA ILE A 328 6.32 0.39 19.19
C ILE A 328 6.81 0.64 20.61
N SER A 329 7.56 -0.29 21.20
CA SER A 329 8.18 -0.13 22.50
C SER A 329 9.17 1.02 22.54
N ALA A 330 10.00 1.19 21.49
CA ALA A 330 10.96 2.30 21.39
C ALA A 330 10.28 3.67 21.33
N LEU A 331 9.05 3.75 20.81
CA LEU A 331 8.22 4.95 20.81
C LEU A 331 7.57 5.24 22.20
N GLY A 332 7.75 4.34 23.17
CA GLY A 332 7.14 4.44 24.49
C GLY A 332 5.65 4.07 24.52
N PHE A 333 5.18 3.27 23.55
CA PHE A 333 3.83 2.72 23.57
C PHE A 333 3.84 1.27 24.00
N SER A 334 2.77 0.86 24.66
CA SER A 334 2.40 -0.54 24.92
C SER A 334 1.10 -0.85 24.21
N ASP A 335 0.89 -2.11 23.84
CA ASP A 335 -0.38 -2.51 23.27
C ASP A 335 -1.51 -2.33 24.29
N PRO A 336 -2.69 -1.87 23.85
CA PRO A 336 -3.86 -1.79 24.72
C PRO A 336 -4.23 -3.18 25.27
N THR A 337 -4.61 -3.24 26.53
CA THR A 337 -5.15 -4.48 27.13
C THR A 337 -6.44 -4.86 26.41
N PRO A 338 -6.71 -6.17 26.20
CA PRO A 338 -7.97 -6.61 25.63
C PRO A 338 -9.15 -6.09 26.44
N SER A 339 -10.19 -5.60 25.78
CA SER A 339 -11.39 -5.06 26.40
C SER A 339 -12.28 -6.16 27.06
N ILE A 340 -11.96 -7.43 26.83
CA ILE A 340 -12.62 -8.58 27.48
C ILE A 340 -11.76 -8.98 28.66
N ASP A 341 -12.29 -8.76 29.86
CA ASP A 341 -11.66 -9.21 31.09
C ASP A 341 -11.78 -10.73 31.17
N THR A 342 -10.70 -11.45 30.84
CA THR A 342 -10.61 -12.90 30.97
C THR A 342 -10.35 -13.36 32.41
N SER A 343 -10.32 -12.46 33.38
CA SER A 343 -10.11 -12.76 34.79
C SER A 343 -11.32 -13.46 35.48
N GLY A 344 -12.42 -13.68 34.74
CA GLY A 344 -13.65 -14.31 35.24
C GLY A 344 -13.72 -15.85 35.23
N GLU A 345 -12.73 -16.55 34.70
CA GLU A 345 -12.73 -18.03 34.65
C GLU A 345 -11.94 -18.68 35.82
N ASN A 346 -12.13 -18.22 37.02
CA ASN A 346 -11.76 -18.97 38.20
C ASN A 346 -12.72 -18.60 39.36
N LYS A 347 -13.95 -19.10 39.28
CA LYS A 347 -14.84 -19.32 40.41
C LYS A 347 -15.61 -20.60 40.21
#